data_01c34a5f8d533a98bbe67db829d78eff
#
_entry.id   01c34a5f8d533a98bbe67db829d78eff
#
_cell.length_a   1.000
_cell.length_b   1.000
_cell.length_c   1.000
_cell.angle_alpha   90.00
_cell.angle_beta   90.00
_cell.angle_gamma   90.00
#
_symmetry.space_group_name_H-M   'P 1'
#
loop_
_entity.id
_entity.type
_entity.pdbx_description
1 polymer ?
#
loop_
_entity_poly.entity_id
_entity_poly.type
_entity_poly.pdbx_seq_one_letter_code
_entity_poly.pdbx_strand_id
1 'polypeptide(L)'
;MFTGIVTDIGEIIALEQRGDLHARIKTTYKTDEFDLGASICCDGVCLTVVGLGTDYFDVDISAETVSKTNIGRTCDSRRGPSWQVGSRVNLERALKVGDELGGHIVSGHVDGVAKIRSIEDEGESSRINLDAPSELMKFIAPKGSVALNGTSLTVNDVDQSGFGINFIPHTKSVTTWGDIAVGDAVNLEIDTIARYVARLQSFDR
;
A
#
# COMPACT_ATOMS: atom_id res chain seq x y z
N MET A 1 0.88 10.62 -8.41
CA MET A 1 0.58 10.96 -6.99
C MET A 1 -0.82 10.48 -6.65
N PHE A 2 -1.03 10.09 -5.42
CA PHE A 2 -2.24 9.50 -4.87
C PHE A 2 -2.58 10.17 -3.54
N THR A 3 -3.73 9.83 -2.97
CA THR A 3 -4.22 10.38 -1.69
C THR A 3 -4.17 9.38 -0.55
N GLY A 4 -4.02 8.09 -0.89
CA GLY A 4 -4.20 7.00 0.05
C GLY A 4 -5.66 6.67 0.36
N ILE A 5 -6.58 7.14 -0.48
CA ILE A 5 -7.99 6.74 -0.44
C ILE A 5 -8.21 5.64 -1.47
N VAL A 6 -8.37 4.42 -0.99
CA VAL A 6 -8.65 3.25 -1.85
C VAL A 6 -10.01 3.43 -2.51
N THR A 7 -10.06 3.31 -3.83
CA THR A 7 -11.28 3.52 -4.63
C THR A 7 -11.79 2.26 -5.31
N ASP A 8 -10.97 1.19 -5.33
CA ASP A 8 -11.37 -0.13 -5.83
C ASP A 8 -10.53 -1.24 -5.16
N ILE A 9 -11.03 -2.44 -5.20
CA ILE A 9 -10.29 -3.65 -4.80
C ILE A 9 -10.16 -4.53 -6.03
N GLY A 10 -8.93 -4.60 -6.56
CA GLY A 10 -8.62 -5.47 -7.69
C GLY A 10 -8.36 -6.90 -7.27
N GLU A 11 -8.35 -7.81 -8.26
CA GLU A 11 -7.97 -9.20 -8.12
C GLU A 11 -6.84 -9.55 -9.11
N ILE A 12 -5.77 -10.16 -8.64
CA ILE A 12 -4.72 -10.68 -9.51
C ILE A 12 -5.23 -11.91 -10.24
N ILE A 13 -5.46 -11.81 -11.55
CA ILE A 13 -5.99 -12.90 -12.36
C ILE A 13 -4.93 -13.60 -13.22
N ALA A 14 -3.75 -13.00 -13.37
CA ALA A 14 -2.57 -13.66 -13.93
C ALA A 14 -1.30 -13.07 -13.34
N LEU A 15 -0.28 -13.90 -13.16
CA LEU A 15 1.04 -13.51 -12.68
C LEU A 15 2.09 -14.36 -13.40
N GLU A 16 3.03 -13.73 -14.11
CA GLU A 16 3.95 -14.41 -14.97
C GLU A 16 5.34 -13.75 -14.99
N GLN A 17 6.40 -14.53 -14.85
CA GLN A 17 7.77 -14.02 -14.95
C GLN A 17 8.18 -13.95 -16.44
N ARG A 18 8.37 -12.72 -16.96
CA ARG A 18 8.74 -12.44 -18.35
C ARG A 18 10.02 -11.58 -18.45
N GLY A 19 11.01 -11.82 -17.60
CA GLY A 19 12.09 -10.89 -17.30
C GLY A 19 11.70 -10.11 -16.05
N ASP A 20 10.90 -9.06 -16.19
CA ASP A 20 10.13 -8.46 -15.10
C ASP A 20 8.91 -9.31 -14.75
N LEU A 21 8.32 -9.08 -13.57
CA LEU A 21 7.10 -9.75 -13.15
C LEU A 21 5.90 -9.07 -13.82
N HIS A 22 5.22 -9.79 -14.71
CA HIS A 22 3.99 -9.32 -15.35
C HIS A 22 2.79 -9.72 -14.52
N ALA A 23 1.92 -8.77 -14.19
CA ALA A 23 0.68 -9.01 -13.48
C ALA A 23 -0.52 -8.47 -14.25
N ARG A 24 -1.61 -9.27 -14.29
CA ARG A 24 -2.92 -8.84 -14.77
C ARG A 24 -3.83 -8.69 -13.59
N ILE A 25 -4.43 -7.51 -13.45
CA ILE A 25 -5.25 -7.14 -12.32
C ILE A 25 -6.66 -6.81 -12.84
N LYS A 26 -7.62 -7.60 -12.41
CA LYS A 26 -9.05 -7.32 -12.63
C LYS A 26 -9.47 -6.13 -11.78
N THR A 27 -10.33 -5.27 -12.31
CA THR A 27 -10.78 -4.03 -11.67
C THR A 27 -12.22 -3.72 -12.03
N THR A 28 -12.91 -2.95 -11.18
CA THR A 28 -14.22 -2.37 -11.48
C THR A 28 -14.11 -1.00 -12.17
N TYR A 29 -12.89 -0.45 -12.28
CA TYR A 29 -12.68 0.78 -13.04
C TYR A 29 -13.07 0.60 -14.50
N LYS A 30 -13.62 1.65 -15.08
CA LYS A 30 -13.80 1.72 -16.53
C LYS A 30 -12.44 1.92 -17.18
N THR A 31 -11.96 0.89 -17.85
CA THR A 31 -10.61 0.86 -18.43
C THR A 31 -10.44 1.80 -19.62
N ASP A 32 -11.53 2.30 -20.20
CA ASP A 32 -11.54 3.35 -21.22
C ASP A 32 -11.36 4.79 -20.67
N GLU A 33 -11.34 4.94 -19.35
CA GLU A 33 -11.10 6.23 -18.68
C GLU A 33 -9.64 6.50 -18.33
N PHE A 34 -8.71 5.60 -18.64
CA PHE A 34 -7.27 5.80 -18.44
C PHE A 34 -6.45 5.16 -19.57
N ASP A 35 -5.32 5.76 -19.89
CA ASP A 35 -4.49 5.38 -21.02
C ASP A 35 -3.37 4.40 -20.63
N LEU A 36 -2.77 3.77 -21.64
CA LEU A 36 -1.48 3.11 -21.48
C LEU A 36 -0.46 4.14 -20.99
N GLY A 37 0.38 3.74 -20.03
CA GLY A 37 1.31 4.63 -19.36
C GLY A 37 0.72 5.37 -18.15
N ALA A 38 -0.59 5.25 -17.88
CA ALA A 38 -1.17 5.79 -16.64
C ALA A 38 -0.59 5.09 -15.41
N SER A 39 -0.55 5.82 -14.29
CA SER A 39 -0.15 5.26 -13.00
C SER A 39 -1.36 4.81 -12.20
N ILE A 40 -1.32 3.60 -11.67
CA ILE A 40 -2.27 3.08 -10.69
C ILE A 40 -1.47 2.64 -9.45
N CYS A 41 -1.95 3.03 -8.28
CA CYS A 41 -1.43 2.55 -7.00
C CYS A 41 -2.05 1.19 -6.70
N CYS A 42 -1.22 0.16 -6.59
CA CYS A 42 -1.62 -1.21 -6.29
C CYS A 42 -0.98 -1.62 -4.96
N ASP A 43 -1.77 -1.80 -3.89
CA ASP A 43 -1.26 -2.00 -2.52
C ASP A 43 -0.15 -1.02 -2.13
N GLY A 44 -0.28 0.26 -2.50
CA GLY A 44 0.71 1.29 -2.19
C GLY A 44 1.90 1.34 -3.16
N VAL A 45 1.94 0.52 -4.19
CA VAL A 45 2.99 0.53 -5.22
C VAL A 45 2.48 1.27 -6.45
N CYS A 46 3.16 2.34 -6.85
CA CYS A 46 2.88 3.04 -8.10
C CYS A 46 3.34 2.19 -9.28
N LEU A 47 2.40 1.66 -10.04
CA LEU A 47 2.66 0.82 -11.21
C LEU A 47 2.12 1.48 -12.49
N THR A 48 2.83 1.25 -13.58
CA THR A 48 2.46 1.79 -14.90
C THR A 48 1.64 0.77 -15.67
N VAL A 49 0.50 1.20 -16.19
CA VAL A 49 -0.37 0.40 -17.04
C VAL A 49 0.32 0.16 -18.39
N VAL A 50 0.53 -1.12 -18.74
CA VAL A 50 1.16 -1.54 -20.00
C VAL A 50 0.20 -2.28 -20.92
N GLY A 51 -0.98 -2.69 -20.44
CA GLY A 51 -2.03 -3.33 -21.21
C GLY A 51 -3.41 -3.03 -20.62
N LEU A 52 -4.43 -3.06 -21.45
CA LEU A 52 -5.82 -2.80 -21.08
C LEU A 52 -6.74 -3.85 -21.69
N GLY A 53 -7.69 -4.32 -20.92
CA GLY A 53 -8.83 -5.12 -21.38
C GLY A 53 -10.14 -4.52 -20.94
N THR A 54 -11.24 -5.26 -21.05
CA THR A 54 -12.58 -4.74 -20.72
C THR A 54 -12.75 -4.51 -19.22
N ASP A 55 -12.17 -5.39 -18.39
CA ASP A 55 -12.32 -5.38 -16.92
C ASP A 55 -11.00 -5.65 -16.20
N TYR A 56 -9.87 -5.40 -16.87
CA TYR A 56 -8.53 -5.59 -16.31
C TYR A 56 -7.52 -4.63 -16.92
N PHE A 57 -6.41 -4.45 -16.23
CA PHE A 57 -5.20 -3.83 -16.75
C PHE A 57 -3.97 -4.70 -16.44
N ASP A 58 -2.93 -4.53 -17.26
CA ASP A 58 -1.65 -5.21 -17.09
C ASP A 58 -0.58 -4.22 -16.61
N VAL A 59 0.32 -4.71 -15.77
CA VAL A 59 1.49 -3.97 -15.26
C VAL A 59 2.73 -4.85 -15.32
N ASP A 60 3.89 -4.23 -15.57
CA ASP A 60 5.20 -4.86 -15.43
C ASP A 60 5.90 -4.32 -14.17
N ILE A 61 6.41 -5.22 -13.35
CA ILE A 61 6.94 -4.94 -12.02
C ILE A 61 8.41 -5.31 -12.00
N SER A 62 9.29 -4.32 -11.82
CA SER A 62 10.72 -4.54 -11.81
C SER A 62 11.18 -5.42 -10.65
N ALA A 63 12.32 -6.10 -10.81
CA ALA A 63 12.93 -6.90 -9.75
C ALA A 63 13.22 -6.05 -8.49
N GLU A 64 13.58 -4.77 -8.65
CA GLU A 64 13.78 -3.85 -7.53
C GLU A 64 12.47 -3.66 -6.75
N THR A 65 11.36 -3.38 -7.43
CA THR A 65 10.03 -3.23 -6.80
C THR A 65 9.62 -4.51 -6.07
N VAL A 66 9.77 -5.67 -6.70
CA VAL A 66 9.49 -6.97 -6.06
C VAL A 66 10.32 -7.15 -4.78
N SER A 67 11.60 -6.77 -4.79
CA SER A 67 12.50 -6.93 -3.65
C SER A 67 12.18 -6.01 -2.47
N LYS A 68 11.64 -4.83 -2.72
CA LYS A 68 11.38 -3.77 -1.72
C LYS A 68 9.98 -3.80 -1.14
N THR A 69 9.06 -4.51 -1.78
CA THR A 69 7.65 -4.53 -1.41
C THR A 69 7.21 -5.91 -0.88
N ASN A 70 5.96 -6.01 -0.47
CA ASN A 70 5.37 -7.28 -0.08
C ASN A 70 5.12 -8.23 -1.27
N ILE A 71 5.20 -7.76 -2.53
CA ILE A 71 4.91 -8.53 -3.74
C ILE A 71 5.77 -9.82 -3.79
N GLY A 72 7.06 -9.71 -3.48
CA GLY A 72 8.00 -10.85 -3.47
C GLY A 72 8.07 -11.61 -2.15
N ARG A 73 7.25 -11.27 -1.15
CA ARG A 73 7.35 -11.86 0.18
C ARG A 73 6.29 -12.93 0.43
N THR A 74 6.72 -14.03 1.03
CA THR A 74 5.80 -14.98 1.64
C THR A 74 5.40 -14.43 3.01
N CYS A 75 4.10 -14.35 3.26
CA CYS A 75 3.60 -14.11 4.62
C CYS A 75 3.87 -15.33 5.48
N ASP A 76 4.27 -15.13 6.74
CA ASP A 76 4.39 -16.21 7.74
C ASP A 76 3.00 -16.82 8.06
N SER A 77 1.94 -16.14 7.68
CA SER A 77 0.59 -16.67 7.74
C SER A 77 0.44 -17.79 6.70
N ARG A 78 -0.41 -18.76 6.98
CA ARG A 78 -0.67 -19.95 6.14
C ARG A 78 -1.24 -19.62 4.74
N ARG A 79 -1.21 -18.32 4.31
CA ARG A 79 -1.83 -17.81 3.07
C ARG A 79 -0.89 -17.78 1.86
N GLY A 80 0.41 -18.07 2.04
CA GLY A 80 1.38 -18.05 0.94
C GLY A 80 1.89 -16.65 0.58
N PRO A 81 2.36 -16.43 -0.66
CA PRO A 81 2.85 -15.12 -1.11
C PRO A 81 1.77 -14.06 -1.03
N SER A 82 2.16 -12.80 -0.73
CA SER A 82 1.23 -11.67 -0.68
C SER A 82 0.54 -11.46 -2.03
N TRP A 83 1.28 -11.61 -3.13
CA TRP A 83 0.75 -11.55 -4.49
C TRP A 83 0.80 -12.93 -5.14
N GLN A 84 -0.36 -13.46 -5.44
CA GLN A 84 -0.59 -14.69 -6.21
C GLN A 84 -1.91 -14.57 -6.97
N VAL A 85 -2.15 -15.43 -7.92
CA VAL A 85 -3.46 -15.47 -8.60
C VAL A 85 -4.58 -15.70 -7.58
N GLY A 86 -5.60 -14.84 -7.61
CA GLY A 86 -6.70 -14.78 -6.65
C GLY A 86 -6.44 -13.82 -5.47
N SER A 87 -5.25 -13.21 -5.33
CA SER A 87 -5.02 -12.18 -4.31
C SER A 87 -5.78 -10.92 -4.63
N ARG A 88 -6.37 -10.31 -3.60
CA ARG A 88 -7.03 -9.01 -3.66
C ARG A 88 -6.02 -7.91 -3.36
N VAL A 89 -6.09 -6.79 -4.08
CA VAL A 89 -5.18 -5.65 -3.95
C VAL A 89 -5.97 -4.34 -3.88
N ASN A 90 -5.55 -3.44 -2.99
CA ASN A 90 -6.12 -2.09 -2.92
C ASN A 90 -5.70 -1.29 -4.15
N LEU A 91 -6.64 -0.61 -4.78
CA LEU A 91 -6.38 0.21 -5.97
C LEU A 91 -6.77 1.66 -5.74
N GLU A 92 -5.93 2.55 -6.25
CA GLU A 92 -6.23 3.98 -6.36
C GLU A 92 -5.68 4.50 -7.69
N ARG A 93 -6.51 5.27 -8.43
CA ARG A 93 -6.06 5.98 -9.65
C ARG A 93 -5.27 7.22 -9.28
N ALA A 94 -4.33 7.62 -10.15
CA ALA A 94 -3.60 8.86 -9.96
C ALA A 94 -4.55 10.07 -9.90
N LEU A 95 -4.26 11.00 -8.97
CA LEU A 95 -4.97 12.26 -8.82
C LEU A 95 -4.99 13.07 -10.11
N LYS A 96 -6.15 13.61 -10.43
CA LYS A 96 -6.33 14.63 -11.47
C LYS A 96 -6.32 16.02 -10.84
N VAL A 97 -6.07 17.03 -11.68
CA VAL A 97 -6.19 18.43 -11.24
C VAL A 97 -7.63 18.72 -10.86
N GLY A 98 -7.83 19.15 -9.62
CA GLY A 98 -9.17 19.45 -9.08
C GLY A 98 -9.76 18.36 -8.18
N ASP A 99 -9.12 17.18 -8.09
CA ASP A 99 -9.54 16.14 -7.16
C ASP A 99 -9.25 16.54 -5.70
N GLU A 100 -10.05 16.02 -4.77
CA GLU A 100 -9.87 16.24 -3.34
C GLU A 100 -8.72 15.40 -2.77
N LEU A 101 -7.89 15.99 -1.92
CA LEU A 101 -6.88 15.29 -1.14
C LEU A 101 -7.49 14.79 0.18
N GLY A 102 -8.22 13.68 0.12
CA GLY A 102 -8.94 13.14 1.27
C GLY A 102 -8.07 12.49 2.35
N GLY A 103 -6.86 12.06 2.00
CA GLY A 103 -5.87 11.48 2.93
C GLY A 103 -4.65 12.38 3.10
N HIS A 104 -3.49 11.93 2.63
CA HIS A 104 -2.26 12.72 2.57
C HIS A 104 -1.58 12.51 1.21
N ILE A 105 -0.46 13.19 0.96
CA ILE A 105 0.29 13.02 -0.29
C ILE A 105 0.98 11.65 -0.27
N VAL A 106 0.51 10.73 -1.11
CA VAL A 106 1.07 9.39 -1.30
C VAL A 106 1.71 9.32 -2.68
N SER A 107 2.96 8.87 -2.73
CA SER A 107 3.72 8.76 -3.97
C SER A 107 3.53 7.41 -4.65
N GLY A 108 3.20 6.38 -3.89
CA GLY A 108 3.25 4.99 -4.31
C GLY A 108 4.69 4.44 -4.32
N HIS A 109 5.58 5.07 -3.54
CA HIS A 109 6.99 4.71 -3.42
C HIS A 109 7.24 4.07 -2.06
N VAL A 110 7.02 2.76 -2.00
CA VAL A 110 7.16 1.96 -0.78
C VAL A 110 8.57 2.07 -0.22
N ASP A 111 8.67 2.44 1.06
CA ASP A 111 9.95 2.57 1.79
C ASP A 111 10.40 1.25 2.40
N GLY A 112 9.46 0.41 2.75
CA GLY A 112 9.73 -0.87 3.38
C GLY A 112 8.45 -1.67 3.60
N VAL A 113 8.62 -2.78 4.28
CA VAL A 113 7.51 -3.68 4.60
C VAL A 113 7.38 -3.79 6.11
N ALA A 114 6.22 -3.43 6.61
CA ALA A 114 5.83 -3.64 8.00
C ALA A 114 5.16 -5.02 8.15
N LYS A 115 5.10 -5.53 9.38
CA LYS A 115 4.47 -6.80 9.72
C LYS A 115 3.39 -6.57 10.78
N ILE A 116 2.23 -7.18 10.58
CA ILE A 116 1.15 -7.13 11.57
C ILE A 116 1.57 -7.90 12.82
N ARG A 117 1.69 -7.20 13.95
CA ARG A 117 2.08 -7.77 15.25
C ARG A 117 0.89 -8.24 16.06
N SER A 118 -0.17 -7.41 16.12
CA SER A 118 -1.42 -7.77 16.80
C SER A 118 -2.61 -7.09 16.14
N ILE A 119 -3.78 -7.70 16.33
CA ILE A 119 -5.08 -7.17 15.95
C ILE A 119 -5.98 -7.31 17.17
N GLU A 120 -6.53 -6.22 17.66
CA GLU A 120 -7.37 -6.14 18.85
C GLU A 120 -8.67 -5.40 18.52
N ASP A 121 -9.81 -5.96 18.90
CA ASP A 121 -11.09 -5.30 18.68
C ASP A 121 -11.28 -4.17 19.70
N GLU A 122 -11.62 -2.98 19.22
CA GLU A 122 -11.99 -1.79 19.99
C GLU A 122 -13.43 -1.37 19.63
N GLY A 123 -14.40 -2.08 20.18
CA GLY A 123 -15.81 -1.93 19.80
C GLY A 123 -16.04 -2.42 18.37
N GLU A 124 -16.52 -1.55 17.48
CA GLU A 124 -16.69 -1.87 16.06
C GLU A 124 -15.38 -1.68 15.24
N SER A 125 -14.43 -0.92 15.79
CA SER A 125 -13.12 -0.66 15.21
C SER A 125 -12.11 -1.73 15.60
N SER A 126 -10.96 -1.75 14.94
CA SER A 126 -9.85 -2.65 15.29
C SER A 126 -8.56 -1.85 15.43
N ARG A 127 -7.90 -2.04 16.57
CA ARG A 127 -6.54 -1.58 16.81
C ARG A 127 -5.57 -2.57 16.19
N ILE A 128 -4.66 -2.09 15.37
CA ILE A 128 -3.63 -2.90 14.74
C ILE A 128 -2.27 -2.34 15.10
N ASN A 129 -1.42 -3.18 15.67
CA ASN A 129 -0.03 -2.86 15.94
C ASN A 129 0.85 -3.52 14.89
N LEU A 130 1.84 -2.77 14.39
CA LEU A 130 2.75 -3.20 13.35
C LEU A 130 4.20 -3.08 13.84
N ASP A 131 5.01 -4.05 13.48
CA ASP A 131 6.47 -3.91 13.52
C ASP A 131 6.93 -3.29 12.20
N ALA A 132 7.81 -2.31 12.27
CA ALA A 132 8.33 -1.60 11.10
C ALA A 132 9.86 -1.64 11.07
N PRO A 133 10.49 -1.50 9.87
CA PRO A 133 11.94 -1.36 9.77
C PRO A 133 12.46 -0.22 10.65
N SER A 134 13.48 -0.51 11.47
CA SER A 134 14.00 0.43 12.48
C SER A 134 14.47 1.76 11.88
N GLU A 135 14.98 1.73 10.66
CA GLU A 135 15.42 2.92 9.92
C GLU A 135 14.27 3.83 9.52
N LEU A 136 13.03 3.31 9.45
CA LEU A 136 11.84 4.09 9.12
C LEU A 136 11.16 4.70 10.34
N MET A 137 11.43 4.18 11.54
CA MET A 137 10.75 4.63 12.76
C MET A 137 10.93 6.13 13.06
N LYS A 138 12.07 6.70 12.70
CA LYS A 138 12.33 8.16 12.88
C LYS A 138 11.42 9.07 12.06
N PHE A 139 10.72 8.54 11.06
CA PHE A 139 9.79 9.28 10.20
C PHE A 139 8.33 9.11 10.62
N ILE A 140 8.06 8.22 11.57
CA ILE A 140 6.72 7.88 12.04
C ILE A 140 6.48 8.58 13.37
N ALA A 141 5.46 9.41 13.45
CA ALA A 141 5.14 10.19 14.63
C ALA A 141 3.68 9.97 15.06
N PRO A 142 3.38 9.97 16.38
CA PRO A 142 2.00 9.98 16.85
C PRO A 142 1.20 11.13 16.22
N LYS A 143 0.01 10.83 15.72
CA LYS A 143 -0.87 11.74 14.97
C LYS A 143 -0.34 12.16 13.59
N GLY A 144 0.80 11.62 13.13
CA GLY A 144 1.26 11.72 11.75
C GLY A 144 0.53 10.74 10.83
N SER A 145 0.84 10.81 9.53
CA SER A 145 0.27 9.95 8.51
C SER A 145 1.30 8.92 8.03
N VAL A 146 0.81 7.74 7.67
CA VAL A 146 1.55 6.72 6.91
C VAL A 146 0.61 6.14 5.85
N ALA A 147 1.16 5.64 4.75
CA ALA A 147 0.40 4.82 3.83
C ALA A 147 0.76 3.34 4.02
N LEU A 148 -0.24 2.50 4.31
CA LEU A 148 -0.10 1.06 4.44
C LEU A 148 -0.93 0.35 3.37
N ASN A 149 -0.30 -0.48 2.54
CA ASN A 149 -0.94 -1.06 1.35
C ASN A 149 -1.79 -0.02 0.59
N GLY A 150 -1.25 1.20 0.41
CA GLY A 150 -1.90 2.30 -0.28
C GLY A 150 -3.00 3.02 0.49
N THR A 151 -3.29 2.63 1.72
CA THR A 151 -4.30 3.29 2.55
C THR A 151 -3.67 4.36 3.45
N SER A 152 -4.14 5.60 3.37
CA SER A 152 -3.75 6.70 4.26
C SER A 152 -4.30 6.46 5.66
N LEU A 153 -3.42 6.43 6.65
CA LEU A 153 -3.76 6.10 8.02
C LEU A 153 -3.10 7.04 9.01
N THR A 154 -3.84 7.38 10.05
CA THR A 154 -3.31 8.15 11.18
C THR A 154 -2.63 7.22 12.17
N VAL A 155 -1.39 7.54 12.53
CA VAL A 155 -0.64 6.85 13.59
C VAL A 155 -1.21 7.25 14.95
N ASN A 156 -1.58 6.27 15.77
CA ASN A 156 -2.10 6.51 17.11
C ASN A 156 -0.98 6.68 18.14
N ASP A 157 -0.11 5.70 18.18
CA ASP A 157 1.03 5.60 19.09
C ASP A 157 2.25 5.01 18.38
N VAL A 158 3.41 5.21 18.95
CA VAL A 158 4.70 4.72 18.44
C VAL A 158 5.47 4.13 19.60
N ASP A 159 6.01 2.92 19.45
CA ASP A 159 6.91 2.28 20.40
C ASP A 159 8.33 2.09 19.82
N GLN A 160 9.17 1.28 20.46
CA GLN A 160 10.57 1.08 20.02
C GLN A 160 10.69 0.27 18.71
N SER A 161 9.71 -0.56 18.38
CA SER A 161 9.75 -1.50 17.26
C SER A 161 8.72 -1.22 16.19
N GLY A 162 7.73 -0.35 16.47
CA GLY A 162 6.63 -0.14 15.55
C GLY A 162 5.63 0.92 16.00
N PHE A 163 4.43 0.81 15.50
CA PHE A 163 3.37 1.79 15.74
C PHE A 163 1.98 1.15 15.70
N GLY A 164 1.03 1.87 16.27
CA GLY A 164 -0.38 1.49 16.28
C GLY A 164 -1.22 2.37 15.36
N ILE A 165 -2.20 1.74 14.71
CA ILE A 165 -3.24 2.39 13.89
C ILE A 165 -4.60 1.87 14.30
N ASN A 166 -5.67 2.54 13.88
CA ASN A 166 -7.03 2.08 14.11
C ASN A 166 -7.82 2.06 12.80
N PHE A 167 -8.54 0.97 12.56
CA PHE A 167 -9.44 0.82 11.43
C PHE A 167 -10.89 0.90 11.86
N ILE A 168 -11.62 1.85 11.30
CA ILE A 168 -13.08 1.90 11.43
C ILE A 168 -13.74 0.86 10.51
N PRO A 169 -14.98 0.43 10.79
CA PRO A 169 -15.69 -0.59 9.98
C PRO A 169 -15.73 -0.27 8.50
N HIS A 170 -15.93 1.00 8.15
CA HIS A 170 -15.97 1.44 6.75
C HIS A 170 -14.67 1.11 6.02
N THR A 171 -13.51 1.47 6.59
CA THR A 171 -12.20 1.17 5.97
C THR A 171 -12.01 -0.34 5.75
N LYS A 172 -12.40 -1.17 6.73
CA LYS A 172 -12.32 -2.63 6.59
C LYS A 172 -13.21 -3.16 5.46
N SER A 173 -14.36 -2.54 5.23
CA SER A 173 -15.32 -3.01 4.20
C SER A 173 -14.95 -2.61 2.78
N VAL A 174 -14.26 -1.47 2.59
CA VAL A 174 -13.93 -0.92 1.25
C VAL A 174 -12.47 -1.13 0.85
N THR A 175 -11.70 -1.86 1.65
CA THR A 175 -10.28 -2.18 1.39
C THR A 175 -9.99 -3.65 1.70
N THR A 176 -8.78 -4.09 1.39
CA THR A 176 -8.30 -5.44 1.75
C THR A 176 -8.07 -5.63 3.25
N TRP A 177 -8.20 -4.57 4.06
CA TRP A 177 -7.97 -4.60 5.51
C TRP A 177 -8.97 -5.47 6.28
N GLY A 178 -10.11 -5.82 5.70
CA GLY A 178 -11.05 -6.78 6.29
C GLY A 178 -10.52 -8.22 6.34
N ASP A 179 -9.52 -8.56 5.53
CA ASP A 179 -9.00 -9.91 5.35
C ASP A 179 -7.63 -10.14 6.03
N ILE A 180 -7.06 -9.12 6.67
CA ILE A 180 -5.71 -9.20 7.20
C ILE A 180 -5.61 -10.09 8.44
N ALA A 181 -4.42 -10.63 8.67
CA ALA A 181 -4.11 -11.47 9.81
C ALA A 181 -2.77 -11.10 10.46
N VAL A 182 -2.59 -11.49 11.72
CA VAL A 182 -1.30 -11.38 12.40
C VAL A 182 -0.23 -12.13 11.61
N GLY A 183 0.92 -11.50 11.40
CA GLY A 183 2.01 -12.01 10.60
C GLY A 183 1.99 -11.61 9.13
N ASP A 184 0.91 -10.95 8.65
CA ASP A 184 0.88 -10.46 7.28
C ASP A 184 1.88 -9.31 7.06
N ALA A 185 2.47 -9.31 5.87
CA ALA A 185 3.39 -8.29 5.40
C ALA A 185 2.62 -7.21 4.65
N VAL A 186 2.81 -5.95 5.02
CA VAL A 186 2.14 -4.79 4.42
C VAL A 186 3.16 -3.78 3.93
N ASN A 187 2.95 -3.22 2.74
CA ASN A 187 3.76 -2.15 2.21
C ASN A 187 3.62 -0.90 3.08
N LEU A 188 4.73 -0.28 3.43
CA LEU A 188 4.79 0.94 4.21
C LEU A 188 5.45 2.05 3.39
N GLU A 189 4.74 3.15 3.20
CA GLU A 189 5.29 4.42 2.72
C GLU A 189 5.18 5.45 3.85
N ILE A 190 6.29 6.11 4.18
CA ILE A 190 6.31 7.22 5.13
C ILE A 190 5.72 8.49 4.50
N ASP A 191 5.26 9.43 5.33
CA ASP A 191 4.87 10.75 4.83
C ASP A 191 6.04 11.43 4.09
N THR A 192 5.80 11.85 2.85
CA THR A 192 6.81 12.49 1.98
C THR A 192 7.42 13.73 2.63
N ILE A 193 6.66 14.49 3.42
CA ILE A 193 7.16 15.66 4.15
C ILE A 193 8.23 15.24 5.16
N ALA A 194 7.99 14.16 5.92
CA ALA A 194 8.96 13.66 6.90
C ALA A 194 10.29 13.26 6.23
N ARG A 195 10.23 12.67 5.03
CA ARG A 195 11.41 12.29 4.22
C ARG A 195 12.29 13.50 3.91
N TYR A 196 11.70 14.58 3.39
CA TYR A 196 12.47 15.77 3.01
C TYR A 196 12.98 16.57 4.21
N VAL A 197 12.21 16.67 5.30
CA VAL A 197 12.65 17.29 6.55
C VAL A 197 13.88 16.57 7.09
N ALA A 198 13.84 15.24 7.18
CA ALA A 198 15.00 14.48 7.68
C ALA A 198 16.23 14.60 6.74
N ARG A 199 15.99 14.65 5.42
CA ARG A 199 17.08 14.81 4.45
C ARG A 199 17.77 16.17 4.62
N LEU A 200 17.01 17.27 4.77
CA LEU A 200 17.56 18.60 5.00
C LEU A 200 18.37 18.66 6.30
N GLN A 201 17.84 18.12 7.40
CA GLN A 201 18.55 18.08 8.69
C GLN A 201 19.86 17.29 8.64
N SER A 202 20.03 16.38 7.69
CA SER A 202 21.27 15.61 7.54
C SER A 202 22.45 16.43 6.97
N PHE A 203 22.19 17.62 6.41
CA PHE A 203 23.23 18.54 5.91
C PHE A 203 23.63 19.61 6.93
N ASP A 204 22.83 19.80 7.99
CA ASP A 204 23.11 20.80 9.04
C ASP A 204 24.04 20.25 10.14
N ARG A 205 24.63 19.08 9.92
CA ARG A 205 25.64 18.43 10.78
C ARG A 205 26.93 18.24 9.97
#